data_06be36a1224249449631e922e2fadd60
#
_entry.id   06be36a1224249449631e922e2fadd60
#
_cell.length_a   1.000
_cell.length_b   1.000
_cell.length_c   1.000
_cell.angle_alpha   90.00
_cell.angle_beta   90.00
_cell.angle_gamma   90.00
#
_symmetry.space_group_name_H-M   'P 1'
#
loop_
_entity.id
_entity.type
_entity.pdbx_description
1 polymer ?
#
loop_
_entity_poly.entity_id
_entity_poly.type
_entity_poly.pdbx_seq_one_letter_code
_entity_poly.pdbx_strand_id
1 'polypeptide(L)'
;MNAELVKIELKVNGKKVCKYVAPSMRLADFLREELHLIGTKKGCNAGECGTCSVLINGVLKKSCMIPVIKANHCEILTIEGIGTDGLSIIQRCFIKAGAVQCGYCTPGMIMAATTILKENRHPDKVEIRRRLGGNICRCTGYVKIVEAIELARDILNHDQSADCLDSIVPDTGKIIGSRIERVDAKGKAAGALEYAADMTMPRMLHVHLVR
;
A
#
# COMPACT_ATOMS: atom_id res chain seq x y z
N MET A 1 31.99 -15.40 -2.26
CA MET A 1 32.43 -14.19 -1.56
C MET A 1 31.33 -13.85 -0.56
N ASN A 2 31.57 -14.00 0.75
CA ASN A 2 30.61 -13.54 1.77
C ASN A 2 30.57 -12.02 1.72
N ALA A 3 29.45 -11.44 1.29
CA ALA A 3 29.27 -10.01 1.36
C ALA A 3 29.29 -9.60 2.85
N GLU A 4 30.18 -8.67 3.22
CA GLU A 4 30.25 -8.15 4.57
C GLU A 4 28.91 -7.46 4.90
N LEU A 5 28.25 -7.89 5.99
CA LEU A 5 26.98 -7.34 6.40
C LEU A 5 27.19 -5.96 7.03
N VAL A 6 26.32 -5.02 6.68
CA VAL A 6 26.36 -3.65 7.21
C VAL A 6 25.23 -3.47 8.22
N LYS A 7 25.56 -2.89 9.37
CA LYS A 7 24.56 -2.50 10.38
C LYS A 7 23.75 -1.31 9.87
N ILE A 8 22.44 -1.43 9.94
CA ILE A 8 21.51 -0.32 9.67
C ILE A 8 20.61 -0.09 10.87
N GLU A 9 20.24 1.16 11.08
CA GLU A 9 19.31 1.61 12.11
C GLU A 9 18.28 2.53 11.45
N LEU A 10 17.00 2.19 11.54
CA LEU A 10 15.92 2.98 10.94
C LEU A 10 14.66 2.85 11.79
N LYS A 11 13.65 3.65 11.49
CA LYS A 11 12.35 3.58 12.15
C LYS A 11 11.31 3.13 11.13
N VAL A 12 10.60 2.04 11.40
CA VAL A 12 9.55 1.52 10.54
C VAL A 12 8.22 1.50 11.29
N ASN A 13 7.22 2.18 10.75
CA ASN A 13 5.88 2.29 11.36
C ASN A 13 5.97 2.69 12.85
N GLY A 14 6.81 3.67 13.16
CA GLY A 14 7.02 4.17 14.52
C GLY A 14 7.97 3.34 15.40
N LYS A 15 8.37 2.13 14.99
CA LYS A 15 9.25 1.24 15.76
C LYS A 15 10.69 1.35 15.30
N LYS A 16 11.64 1.43 16.25
CA LYS A 16 13.08 1.37 15.95
C LYS A 16 13.47 -0.04 15.51
N VAL A 17 14.22 -0.14 14.42
CA VAL A 17 14.74 -1.39 13.86
C VAL A 17 16.25 -1.26 13.71
N CYS A 18 16.97 -2.29 14.19
CA CYS A 18 18.42 -2.42 14.02
C CYS A 18 18.70 -3.82 13.48
N LYS A 19 19.35 -3.91 12.33
CA LYS A 19 19.64 -5.17 11.64
C LYS A 19 20.97 -5.12 10.91
N TYR A 20 21.58 -6.28 10.68
CA TYR A 20 22.71 -6.46 9.79
C TYR A 20 22.21 -6.98 8.44
N VAL A 21 22.52 -6.30 7.36
CA VAL A 21 21.97 -6.58 6.02
C VAL A 21 23.05 -6.58 4.95
N ALA A 22 22.83 -7.29 3.87
CA ALA A 22 23.66 -7.19 2.68
C ALA A 22 23.55 -5.79 2.07
N PRO A 23 24.64 -5.12 1.69
CA PRO A 23 24.61 -3.77 1.12
C PRO A 23 23.74 -3.64 -0.12
N SER A 24 23.63 -4.73 -0.91
CA SER A 24 22.83 -4.79 -2.13
C SER A 24 21.33 -5.05 -1.90
N MET A 25 20.91 -5.39 -0.66
CA MET A 25 19.52 -5.68 -0.34
C MET A 25 18.66 -4.44 -0.64
N ARG A 26 17.53 -4.65 -1.32
CA ARG A 26 16.59 -3.56 -1.58
C ARG A 26 15.66 -3.35 -0.39
N LEU A 27 15.22 -2.12 -0.20
CA LEU A 27 14.30 -1.77 0.88
C LEU A 27 12.99 -2.60 0.81
N ALA A 28 12.47 -2.87 -0.40
CA ALA A 28 11.29 -3.72 -0.56
C ALA A 28 11.51 -5.14 -0.03
N ASP A 29 12.68 -5.73 -0.28
CA ASP A 29 13.03 -7.06 0.20
C ASP A 29 13.21 -7.05 1.72
N PHE A 30 13.90 -6.06 2.24
CA PHE A 30 14.08 -5.86 3.68
C PHE A 30 12.74 -5.77 4.43
N LEU A 31 11.81 -4.95 3.93
CA LEU A 31 10.48 -4.80 4.56
C LEU A 31 9.71 -6.11 4.56
N ARG A 32 9.76 -6.87 3.47
CA ARG A 32 9.01 -8.11 3.30
C ARG A 32 9.64 -9.32 3.98
N GLU A 33 10.95 -9.49 3.80
CA GLU A 33 11.66 -10.72 4.18
C GLU A 33 12.20 -10.64 5.60
N GLU A 34 12.70 -9.47 6.03
CA GLU A 34 13.28 -9.27 7.36
C GLU A 34 12.27 -8.77 8.40
N LEU A 35 11.25 -8.01 7.97
CA LEU A 35 10.25 -7.44 8.86
C LEU A 35 8.85 -8.02 8.68
N HIS A 36 8.66 -8.92 7.71
CA HIS A 36 7.38 -9.57 7.37
C HIS A 36 6.25 -8.58 7.06
N LEU A 37 6.58 -7.36 6.58
CA LEU A 37 5.64 -6.35 6.14
C LEU A 37 5.26 -6.62 4.67
N ILE A 38 4.39 -7.63 4.47
CA ILE A 38 4.03 -8.15 3.15
C ILE A 38 3.09 -7.23 2.35
N GLY A 39 2.52 -6.20 2.97
CA GLY A 39 1.70 -5.20 2.30
C GLY A 39 2.47 -4.36 1.28
N THR A 40 3.79 -4.22 1.45
CA THR A 40 4.67 -3.69 0.41
C THR A 40 4.85 -4.75 -0.67
N LYS A 41 4.13 -4.62 -1.80
CA LYS A 41 4.11 -5.65 -2.87
C LYS A 41 5.23 -5.45 -3.89
N LYS A 42 5.74 -6.55 -4.44
CA LYS A 42 6.76 -6.57 -5.51
C LYS A 42 6.08 -6.89 -6.85
N GLY A 43 5.91 -5.88 -7.72
CA GLY A 43 5.35 -6.08 -9.07
C GLY A 43 6.45 -6.13 -10.14
N CYS A 44 6.92 -4.98 -10.62
CA CYS A 44 7.89 -4.92 -11.71
C CYS A 44 9.36 -5.02 -11.28
N ASN A 45 9.69 -4.69 -10.03
CA ASN A 45 11.06 -4.52 -9.51
C ASN A 45 11.95 -3.57 -10.35
N ALA A 46 11.33 -2.72 -11.17
CA ALA A 46 11.99 -1.80 -12.10
C ALA A 46 11.60 -0.32 -11.85
N GLY A 47 10.93 -0.04 -10.73
CA GLY A 47 10.58 1.33 -10.38
C GLY A 47 9.37 1.91 -11.13
N GLU A 48 8.58 1.13 -11.86
CA GLU A 48 7.50 1.62 -12.71
C GLU A 48 6.11 1.49 -12.07
N CYS A 49 5.75 0.28 -11.61
CA CYS A 49 4.36 -0.06 -11.27
C CYS A 49 3.83 0.54 -9.96
N GLY A 50 4.68 1.03 -9.07
CA GLY A 50 4.28 1.67 -7.81
C GLY A 50 3.69 0.77 -6.73
N THR A 51 3.59 -0.56 -6.94
CA THR A 51 3.03 -1.47 -5.91
C THR A 51 3.87 -1.55 -4.64
N CYS A 52 5.16 -1.22 -4.75
CA CYS A 52 6.13 -1.17 -3.65
C CYS A 52 6.26 0.22 -3.01
N SER A 53 5.32 1.13 -3.25
CA SER A 53 5.38 2.49 -2.72
C SER A 53 5.31 2.51 -1.19
N VAL A 54 6.22 3.26 -0.58
CA VAL A 54 6.29 3.55 0.85
C VAL A 54 6.62 5.03 1.06
N LEU A 55 6.41 5.57 2.25
CA LEU A 55 6.93 6.90 2.59
C LEU A 55 8.29 6.77 3.27
N ILE A 56 9.26 7.51 2.80
CA ILE A 56 10.57 7.67 3.45
C ILE A 56 10.68 9.13 3.87
N ASN A 57 10.76 9.39 5.17
CA ASN A 57 10.74 10.73 5.74
C ASN A 57 9.56 11.58 5.19
N GLY A 58 8.41 10.95 5.05
CA GLY A 58 7.19 11.57 4.53
C GLY A 58 7.09 11.71 3.01
N VAL A 59 8.10 11.32 2.24
CA VAL A 59 8.12 11.41 0.77
C VAL A 59 7.83 10.04 0.16
N LEU A 60 6.90 10.00 -0.80
CA LEU A 60 6.54 8.76 -1.53
C LEU A 60 7.71 8.27 -2.38
N LYS A 61 8.14 7.05 -2.16
CA LYS A 61 9.25 6.40 -2.86
C LYS A 61 8.92 4.96 -3.24
N LYS A 62 9.52 4.48 -4.33
CA LYS A 62 9.41 3.09 -4.80
C LYS A 62 10.52 2.25 -4.16
N SER A 63 10.20 1.50 -3.13
CA SER A 63 11.17 0.78 -2.28
C SER A 63 11.99 -0.27 -3.03
N CYS A 64 11.49 -0.79 -4.16
CA CYS A 64 12.24 -1.73 -5.00
C CYS A 64 13.48 -1.10 -5.68
N MET A 65 13.57 0.23 -5.74
CA MET A 65 14.70 0.95 -6.36
C MET A 65 15.74 1.43 -5.35
N ILE A 66 15.48 1.26 -4.06
CA ILE A 66 16.30 1.86 -2.99
C ILE A 66 17.08 0.75 -2.29
N PRO A 67 18.43 0.77 -2.32
CA PRO A 67 19.23 -0.06 -1.44
C PRO A 67 18.91 0.27 0.01
N VAL A 68 18.70 -0.75 0.85
CA VAL A 68 18.29 -0.55 2.25
C VAL A 68 19.26 0.29 3.05
N ILE A 69 20.55 0.24 2.73
CA ILE A 69 21.60 1.07 3.37
C ILE A 69 21.35 2.57 3.18
N LYS A 70 20.69 2.99 2.09
CA LYS A 70 20.33 4.40 1.84
C LYS A 70 19.11 4.85 2.65
N ALA A 71 18.40 3.92 3.28
CA ALA A 71 17.32 4.21 4.22
C ALA A 71 17.81 4.24 5.68
N ASN A 72 19.11 4.09 5.91
CA ASN A 72 19.68 4.19 7.26
C ASN A 72 19.33 5.54 7.91
N HIS A 73 18.95 5.51 9.18
CA HIS A 73 18.46 6.66 9.96
C HIS A 73 17.18 7.33 9.43
N CYS A 74 16.50 6.74 8.44
CA CYS A 74 15.24 7.25 7.93
C CYS A 74 14.03 6.71 8.71
N GLU A 75 12.93 7.45 8.62
CA GLU A 75 11.61 7.00 9.05
C GLU A 75 10.83 6.46 7.84
N ILE A 76 10.44 5.20 7.92
CA ILE A 76 9.70 4.50 6.89
C ILE A 76 8.26 4.28 7.36
N LEU A 77 7.29 4.67 6.53
CA LEU A 77 5.88 4.33 6.74
C LEU A 77 5.42 3.44 5.60
N THR A 78 4.91 2.26 5.96
CA THR A 78 4.30 1.30 5.03
C THR A 78 2.78 1.29 5.21
N ILE A 79 2.08 0.53 4.36
CA ILE A 79 0.61 0.43 4.43
C ILE A 79 0.13 -0.08 5.80
N GLU A 80 0.88 -0.96 6.44
CA GLU A 80 0.57 -1.50 7.77
C GLU A 80 0.64 -0.45 8.87
N GLY A 81 1.37 0.65 8.64
CA GLY A 81 1.49 1.75 9.60
C GLY A 81 0.48 2.88 9.39
N ILE A 82 -0.34 2.84 8.34
CA ILE A 82 -1.31 3.92 8.07
C ILE A 82 -2.53 3.86 8.99
N GLY A 83 -2.96 2.66 9.37
CA GLY A 83 -4.10 2.44 10.27
C GLY A 83 -3.63 1.83 11.58
N THR A 84 -3.26 2.65 12.56
CA THR A 84 -2.75 2.16 13.85
C THR A 84 -3.82 1.54 14.73
N ASP A 85 -5.07 2.04 14.66
CA ASP A 85 -6.21 1.59 15.48
C ASP A 85 -7.37 1.08 14.61
N GLY A 86 -7.03 0.48 13.46
CA GLY A 86 -7.99 0.02 12.47
C GLY A 86 -7.68 0.58 11.08
N LEU A 87 -8.65 0.53 10.16
CA LEU A 87 -8.48 1.09 8.83
C LEU A 87 -8.59 2.62 8.85
N SER A 88 -7.64 3.31 8.23
CA SER A 88 -7.71 4.75 8.01
C SER A 88 -8.90 5.13 7.12
N ILE A 89 -9.29 6.41 7.14
CA ILE A 89 -10.35 6.95 6.27
C ILE A 89 -10.07 6.61 4.80
N ILE A 90 -8.83 6.76 4.33
CA ILE A 90 -8.47 6.48 2.94
C ILE A 90 -8.67 5.00 2.62
N GLN A 91 -8.23 4.08 3.48
CA GLN A 91 -8.42 2.64 3.31
C GLN A 91 -9.91 2.28 3.24
N ARG A 92 -10.74 2.82 4.14
CA ARG A 92 -12.19 2.62 4.14
C ARG A 92 -12.85 3.18 2.90
N CYS A 93 -12.44 4.37 2.41
CA CYS A 93 -12.94 4.93 1.16
C CYS A 93 -12.62 4.06 -0.05
N PHE A 94 -11.41 3.46 -0.12
CA PHE A 94 -11.06 2.51 -1.18
C PHE A 94 -11.96 1.27 -1.19
N ILE A 95 -12.29 0.75 -0.01
CA ILE A 95 -13.21 -0.39 0.12
C ILE A 95 -14.61 0.04 -0.32
N LYS A 96 -15.12 1.14 0.21
CA LYS A 96 -16.49 1.64 -0.01
C LYS A 96 -16.77 2.00 -1.46
N ALA A 97 -15.83 2.65 -2.14
CA ALA A 97 -15.93 2.98 -3.56
C ALA A 97 -15.82 1.75 -4.47
N GLY A 98 -15.46 0.57 -3.95
CA GLY A 98 -15.17 -0.61 -4.76
C GLY A 98 -13.87 -0.51 -5.56
N ALA A 99 -12.90 0.27 -5.06
CA ALA A 99 -11.59 0.47 -5.67
C ALA A 99 -10.64 -0.73 -5.47
N VAL A 100 -11.06 -1.72 -4.68
CA VAL A 100 -10.28 -2.91 -4.35
C VAL A 100 -10.81 -4.11 -5.13
N GLN A 101 -10.14 -4.51 -6.22
CA GLN A 101 -10.48 -5.73 -6.96
C GLN A 101 -9.49 -6.85 -6.61
N CYS A 102 -8.47 -7.15 -7.42
CA CYS A 102 -7.46 -8.14 -7.01
C CYS A 102 -6.71 -7.69 -5.76
N GLY A 103 -6.55 -6.39 -5.54
CA GLY A 103 -5.97 -5.78 -4.35
C GLY A 103 -4.45 -5.67 -4.36
N TYR A 104 -3.76 -6.22 -5.37
CA TYR A 104 -2.29 -6.24 -5.39
C TYR A 104 -1.67 -4.84 -5.46
N CYS A 105 -2.26 -3.92 -6.22
CA CYS A 105 -1.81 -2.52 -6.29
C CYS A 105 -2.34 -1.65 -5.14
N THR A 106 -3.35 -2.12 -4.41
CA THR A 106 -4.10 -1.30 -3.46
C THR A 106 -3.23 -0.66 -2.37
N PRO A 107 -2.30 -1.38 -1.72
CA PRO A 107 -1.40 -0.75 -0.75
C PRO A 107 -0.62 0.42 -1.34
N GLY A 108 0.03 0.24 -2.48
CA GLY A 108 0.78 1.30 -3.15
C GLY A 108 -0.09 2.49 -3.59
N MET A 109 -1.32 2.23 -4.04
CA MET A 109 -2.31 3.28 -4.39
C MET A 109 -2.72 4.09 -3.16
N ILE A 110 -2.96 3.43 -2.02
CA ILE A 110 -3.30 4.08 -0.76
C ILE A 110 -2.14 4.94 -0.26
N MET A 111 -0.88 4.45 -0.36
CA MET A 111 0.30 5.26 -0.03
C MET A 111 0.38 6.52 -0.89
N ALA A 112 0.13 6.40 -2.20
CA ALA A 112 0.07 7.55 -3.11
C ALA A 112 -1.09 8.49 -2.76
N ALA A 113 -2.29 7.98 -2.50
CA ALA A 113 -3.45 8.76 -2.09
C ALA A 113 -3.19 9.54 -0.80
N THR A 114 -2.54 8.91 0.19
CA THR A 114 -2.14 9.55 1.45
C THR A 114 -1.24 10.75 1.20
N THR A 115 -0.28 10.62 0.28
CA THR A 115 0.62 11.72 -0.09
C THR A 115 -0.12 12.84 -0.81
N ILE A 116 -1.00 12.48 -1.76
CA ILE A 116 -1.81 13.45 -2.51
C ILE A 116 -2.62 14.32 -1.56
N LEU A 117 -3.37 13.70 -0.66
CA LEU A 117 -4.27 14.41 0.27
C LEU A 117 -3.53 15.14 1.39
N LYS A 118 -2.30 14.72 1.71
CA LYS A 118 -1.44 15.45 2.67
C LYS A 118 -0.88 16.74 2.08
N GLU A 119 -0.47 16.72 0.80
CA GLU A 119 0.17 17.85 0.12
C GLU A 119 -0.85 18.84 -0.44
N ASN A 120 -2.01 18.36 -0.90
CA ASN A 120 -3.13 19.18 -1.34
C ASN A 120 -4.43 18.65 -0.72
N ARG A 121 -5.10 19.48 0.06
CA ARG A 121 -6.38 19.11 0.70
C ARG A 121 -7.57 19.14 -0.27
N HIS A 122 -7.43 19.79 -1.42
CA HIS A 122 -8.51 19.97 -2.40
C HIS A 122 -8.08 19.61 -3.82
N PRO A 123 -7.48 18.40 -4.05
CA PRO A 123 -7.07 18.01 -5.39
C PRO A 123 -8.32 17.78 -6.26
N ASP A 124 -8.28 18.26 -7.49
CA ASP A 124 -9.28 17.90 -8.49
C ASP A 124 -8.99 16.53 -9.14
N LYS A 125 -9.95 16.05 -9.96
CA LYS A 125 -9.80 14.77 -10.66
C LYS A 125 -8.58 14.70 -11.57
N VAL A 126 -8.21 15.79 -12.19
CA VAL A 126 -7.09 15.87 -13.12
C VAL A 126 -5.78 15.73 -12.36
N GLU A 127 -5.65 16.45 -11.25
CA GLU A 127 -4.49 16.35 -10.37
C GLU A 127 -4.36 14.95 -9.76
N ILE A 128 -5.46 14.37 -9.25
CA ILE A 128 -5.47 13.01 -8.70
C ILE A 128 -4.95 12.02 -9.76
N ARG A 129 -5.49 12.03 -10.98
CA ARG A 129 -5.06 11.14 -12.08
C ARG A 129 -3.59 11.33 -12.43
N ARG A 130 -3.14 12.58 -12.55
CA ARG A 130 -1.75 12.89 -12.87
C ARG A 130 -0.81 12.34 -11.80
N ARG A 131 -1.14 12.51 -10.53
CA ARG A 131 -0.30 12.09 -9.40
C ARG A 131 -0.32 10.58 -9.16
N LEU A 132 -1.38 9.89 -9.59
CA LEU A 132 -1.44 8.43 -9.61
C LEU A 132 -0.66 7.81 -10.77
N GLY A 133 -0.15 8.57 -11.72
CA GLY A 133 0.54 8.07 -12.92
C GLY A 133 1.76 7.19 -12.65
N GLY A 134 2.31 7.23 -11.44
CA GLY A 134 3.38 6.33 -10.98
C GLY A 134 2.91 4.99 -10.39
N ASN A 135 1.59 4.74 -10.35
CA ASN A 135 0.98 3.56 -9.77
C ASN A 135 0.07 2.88 -10.79
N ILE A 136 0.35 1.61 -11.13
CA ILE A 136 -0.36 0.87 -12.18
C ILE A 136 -1.41 -0.06 -11.55
N CYS A 137 -2.65 0.04 -12.05
CA CYS A 137 -3.73 -0.90 -11.77
C CYS A 137 -4.24 -1.53 -13.06
N ARG A 138 -4.29 -2.87 -13.14
CA ARG A 138 -4.79 -3.61 -14.31
C ARG A 138 -6.30 -3.89 -14.25
N CYS A 139 -6.92 -3.76 -13.08
CA CYS A 139 -8.27 -4.26 -12.82
C CYS A 139 -9.36 -3.20 -12.88
N THR A 140 -9.13 -2.01 -12.31
CA THR A 140 -10.20 -1.05 -11.97
C THR A 140 -10.48 0.00 -13.04
N GLY A 141 -9.61 0.16 -14.03
CA GLY A 141 -9.68 1.28 -14.97
C GLY A 141 -9.54 2.66 -14.31
N TYR A 142 -9.04 2.70 -13.06
CA TYR A 142 -8.78 3.88 -12.23
C TYR A 142 -10.01 4.67 -11.76
N VAL A 143 -11.18 4.52 -12.39
CA VAL A 143 -12.39 5.31 -12.05
C VAL A 143 -12.71 5.20 -10.56
N LYS A 144 -12.81 3.97 -10.05
CA LYS A 144 -13.12 3.72 -8.63
C LYS A 144 -12.01 4.17 -7.67
N ILE A 145 -10.76 4.15 -8.12
CA ILE A 145 -9.63 4.66 -7.33
C ILE A 145 -9.72 6.17 -7.19
N VAL A 146 -10.03 6.88 -8.28
CA VAL A 146 -10.21 8.34 -8.25
C VAL A 146 -11.40 8.71 -7.37
N GLU A 147 -12.56 8.03 -7.54
CA GLU A 147 -13.75 8.22 -6.69
C GLU A 147 -13.43 7.99 -5.19
N ALA A 148 -12.62 6.98 -4.87
CA ALA A 148 -12.21 6.71 -3.49
C ALA A 148 -11.38 7.85 -2.89
N ILE A 149 -10.49 8.44 -3.67
CA ILE A 149 -9.65 9.56 -3.23
C ILE A 149 -10.49 10.83 -3.07
N GLU A 150 -11.44 11.09 -3.99
CA GLU A 150 -12.38 12.21 -3.85
C GLU A 150 -13.23 12.05 -2.59
N LEU A 151 -13.78 10.85 -2.35
CA LEU A 151 -14.55 10.56 -1.14
C LEU A 151 -13.72 10.78 0.12
N ALA A 152 -12.46 10.32 0.15
CA ALA A 152 -11.56 10.54 1.27
C ALA A 152 -11.24 12.04 1.47
N ARG A 153 -11.01 12.78 0.37
CA ARG A 153 -10.83 14.24 0.39
C ARG A 153 -12.00 14.92 1.07
N ASP A 154 -13.22 14.59 0.64
CA ASP A 154 -14.43 15.25 1.12
C ASP A 154 -14.67 14.97 2.61
N ILE A 155 -14.47 13.73 3.06
CA ILE A 155 -14.58 13.37 4.47
C ILE A 155 -13.53 14.08 5.33
N LEU A 156 -12.25 14.09 4.88
CA LEU A 156 -11.16 14.71 5.61
C LEU A 156 -11.28 16.25 5.71
N ASN A 157 -11.94 16.88 4.73
CA ASN A 157 -12.15 18.34 4.74
C ASN A 157 -13.36 18.77 5.56
N HIS A 158 -14.30 17.88 5.82
CA HIS A 158 -15.47 18.15 6.66
C HIS A 158 -15.33 17.65 8.10
N ASP A 159 -14.12 17.23 8.51
CA ASP A 159 -13.82 16.63 9.83
C ASP A 159 -14.83 15.53 10.24
N GLN A 160 -15.36 14.82 9.24
CA GLN A 160 -16.30 13.75 9.48
C GLN A 160 -15.58 12.50 9.97
N SER A 161 -16.17 11.83 10.97
CA SER A 161 -15.64 10.54 11.40
C SER A 161 -15.80 9.48 10.31
N ALA A 162 -14.96 8.47 10.35
CA ALA A 162 -15.04 7.34 9.40
C ALA A 162 -16.39 6.59 9.47
N ASP A 163 -17.18 6.80 10.51
CA ASP A 163 -18.50 6.19 10.71
C ASP A 163 -19.54 6.69 9.70
N CYS A 164 -19.33 7.90 9.13
CA CYS A 164 -20.20 8.39 8.05
C CYS A 164 -20.15 7.47 6.81
N LEU A 165 -19.10 6.65 6.65
CA LEU A 165 -19.00 5.68 5.56
C LEU A 165 -20.01 4.51 5.71
N ASP A 166 -20.43 4.17 6.90
CA ASP A 166 -21.38 3.09 7.13
C ASP A 166 -22.80 3.48 6.70
N SER A 167 -23.12 4.78 6.71
CA SER A 167 -24.41 5.33 6.26
C SER A 167 -24.56 5.47 4.73
N ILE A 168 -23.47 5.37 3.97
CA ILE A 168 -23.46 5.62 2.50
C ILE A 168 -24.07 4.46 1.70
N VAL A 169 -24.29 3.29 2.28
CA VAL A 169 -24.94 2.16 1.60
C VAL A 169 -26.32 1.92 2.19
N PRO A 170 -27.40 2.28 1.49
CA PRO A 170 -28.72 1.88 1.89
C PRO A 170 -28.81 0.34 1.86
N ASP A 171 -29.19 -0.26 2.96
CA ASP A 171 -29.69 -1.63 2.95
C ASP A 171 -31.04 -1.64 2.25
N THR A 172 -31.04 -2.02 0.98
CA THR A 172 -32.28 -2.07 0.19
C THR A 172 -33.07 -3.34 0.42
N GLY A 173 -32.59 -4.24 1.29
CA GLY A 173 -33.17 -5.57 1.50
C GLY A 173 -33.12 -6.49 0.27
N LYS A 174 -32.48 -6.04 -0.82
CA LYS A 174 -32.34 -6.82 -2.06
C LYS A 174 -30.92 -7.37 -2.17
N ILE A 175 -30.81 -8.66 -2.45
CA ILE A 175 -29.51 -9.33 -2.66
C ILE A 175 -28.92 -8.91 -4.00
N ILE A 176 -29.73 -9.02 -5.07
CA ILE A 176 -29.31 -8.64 -6.44
C ILE A 176 -29.34 -7.12 -6.58
N GLY A 177 -28.21 -6.55 -7.00
CA GLY A 177 -28.04 -5.10 -7.15
C GLY A 177 -27.62 -4.37 -5.86
N SER A 178 -27.50 -5.06 -4.72
CA SER A 178 -26.95 -4.49 -3.50
C SER A 178 -25.44 -4.34 -3.59
N ARG A 179 -24.89 -3.31 -2.95
CA ARG A 179 -23.44 -3.07 -2.85
C ARG A 179 -22.88 -3.79 -1.63
N ILE A 180 -22.74 -5.11 -1.72
CA ILE A 180 -22.12 -5.91 -0.66
C ILE A 180 -20.60 -5.68 -0.70
N GLU A 181 -20.03 -5.38 0.45
CA GLU A 181 -18.59 -5.25 0.62
C GLU A 181 -17.89 -6.61 0.40
N ARG A 182 -16.79 -6.60 -0.34
CA ARG A 182 -15.98 -7.81 -0.52
C ARG A 182 -15.42 -8.29 0.81
N VAL A 183 -15.55 -9.57 1.11
CA VAL A 183 -15.08 -10.18 2.35
C VAL A 183 -13.57 -10.04 2.57
N ASP A 184 -12.78 -9.99 1.49
CA ASP A 184 -11.32 -9.88 1.51
C ASP A 184 -10.80 -8.43 1.35
N ALA A 185 -11.70 -7.44 1.21
CA ALA A 185 -11.33 -6.06 0.92
C ALA A 185 -10.52 -5.42 2.07
N LYS A 186 -10.89 -5.71 3.31
CA LYS A 186 -10.20 -5.19 4.51
C LYS A 186 -8.74 -5.65 4.54
N GLY A 187 -8.50 -6.96 4.40
CA GLY A 187 -7.15 -7.50 4.38
C GLY A 187 -6.30 -6.94 3.23
N LYS A 188 -6.90 -6.72 2.04
CA LYS A 188 -6.23 -6.11 0.90
C LYS A 188 -5.85 -4.66 1.14
N ALA A 189 -6.76 -3.86 1.68
CA ALA A 189 -6.54 -2.45 1.96
C ALA A 189 -5.56 -2.23 3.13
N ALA A 190 -5.55 -3.13 4.11
CA ALA A 190 -4.60 -3.10 5.22
C ALA A 190 -3.20 -3.63 4.84
N GLY A 191 -3.04 -4.24 3.66
CA GLY A 191 -1.79 -4.90 3.27
C GLY A 191 -1.57 -6.27 3.93
N ALA A 192 -2.55 -6.77 4.67
CA ALA A 192 -2.44 -8.01 5.43
C ALA A 192 -2.79 -9.28 4.64
N LEU A 193 -3.36 -9.14 3.41
CA LEU A 193 -3.69 -10.31 2.61
C LEU A 193 -2.43 -10.94 2.04
N GLU A 194 -2.28 -12.25 2.27
CA GLU A 194 -1.24 -13.07 1.69
C GLU A 194 -1.65 -13.53 0.28
N TYR A 195 -0.78 -13.32 -0.70
CA TYR A 195 -0.92 -13.81 -2.07
C TYR A 195 0.01 -15.00 -2.29
N ALA A 196 -0.21 -15.78 -3.35
CA ALA A 196 0.64 -16.93 -3.67
C ALA A 196 2.15 -16.59 -3.73
N ALA A 197 2.48 -15.35 -4.16
CA ALA A 197 3.87 -14.87 -4.19
C ALA A 197 4.43 -14.50 -2.80
N ASP A 198 3.59 -14.42 -1.78
CA ASP A 198 3.99 -14.12 -0.40
C ASP A 198 4.17 -15.41 0.44
N MET A 199 3.62 -16.53 -0.05
CA MET A 199 3.64 -17.82 0.65
C MET A 199 5.04 -18.41 0.68
N THR A 200 5.48 -18.83 1.85
CA THR A 200 6.74 -19.55 2.05
C THR A 200 6.51 -20.76 2.93
N MET A 201 7.09 -21.90 2.57
CA MET A 201 6.98 -23.16 3.31
C MET A 201 8.37 -23.76 3.56
N PRO A 202 8.58 -24.48 4.67
CA PRO A 202 9.83 -25.20 4.88
C PRO A 202 10.10 -26.16 3.71
N ARG A 203 11.31 -26.12 3.16
CA ARG A 203 11.74 -26.93 1.99
C ARG A 203 10.93 -26.70 0.70
N MET A 204 10.33 -25.50 0.54
CA MET A 204 9.64 -25.13 -0.69
C MET A 204 10.60 -25.15 -1.89
N LEU A 205 10.17 -25.80 -2.97
CA LEU A 205 10.90 -25.82 -4.24
C LEU A 205 10.41 -24.67 -5.12
N HIS A 206 11.36 -24.01 -5.77
CA HIS A 206 11.07 -22.98 -6.75
C HIS A 206 11.18 -23.55 -8.15
N VAL A 207 10.09 -23.53 -8.91
CA VAL A 207 10.04 -24.01 -10.30
C VAL A 207 10.34 -22.83 -11.23
N HIS A 208 11.27 -23.05 -12.16
CA HIS A 208 11.61 -22.11 -13.21
C HIS A 208 11.41 -22.73 -14.59
N LEU A 209 10.69 -22.02 -15.46
CA LEU A 209 10.51 -22.44 -16.85
C LEU A 209 11.67 -21.88 -17.68
N VAL A 210 12.49 -22.79 -18.23
CA VAL A 210 13.51 -22.43 -19.22
C VAL A 210 12.83 -22.44 -20.58
N ARG A 211 12.88 -21.30 -21.29
CA ARG A 211 12.34 -21.15 -22.65
C ARG A 211 13.47 -21.06 -23.64
#